data_bc955da1909868321a1a0360d6514dba
#
_entry.id   bc955da1909868321a1a0360d6514dba
#
_cell.length_a   1.000
_cell.length_b   1.000
_cell.length_c   1.000
_cell.angle_alpha   90.00
_cell.angle_beta   90.00
_cell.angle_gamma   90.00
#
_symmetry.space_group_name_H-M   'P 1'
#
loop_
_entity.id
_entity.type
_entity.pdbx_description
1 polymer ?
#
loop_
_entity_poly.entity_id
_entity_poly.type
_entity_poly.pdbx_seq_one_letter_code
_entity_poly.pdbx_strand_id
1 'polypeptide(L)'
;MSEKKEIVMNGAGVAELGFPGWPQFDPKSKAEIAEALDTGAVCYWTGHKGMEFEDKFAKWCGAKMAISCTNGTAALHIGIATLRIGPGDEVIVPSYSFIASSFAVVQAGAVPIFCDVDESHTIDPDDIESKITERTKGIVIVHLYGVVCDMDRIMAIARKHNLYVIEDCAQAIGGKYKGK
;
A
#
# COMPACT_ATOMS: atom_id res chain seq x y z
N MET A 1 -28.65 -15.99 12.97
CA MET A 1 -27.58 -15.17 13.61
C MET A 1 -26.76 -15.95 14.65
N SER A 2 -27.24 -17.10 15.17
CA SER A 2 -26.53 -17.89 16.20
C SER A 2 -25.41 -18.78 15.64
N GLU A 3 -25.60 -19.48 14.55
CA GLU A 3 -24.60 -20.42 14.00
C GLU A 3 -23.29 -19.76 13.54
N LYS A 4 -23.38 -18.61 12.82
CA LYS A 4 -22.18 -17.90 12.36
C LYS A 4 -21.34 -17.30 13.49
N LYS A 5 -21.97 -16.92 14.60
CA LYS A 5 -21.27 -16.41 15.79
C LYS A 5 -20.55 -17.52 16.56
N GLU A 6 -21.14 -18.72 16.59
CA GLU A 6 -20.57 -19.88 17.28
C GLU A 6 -19.31 -20.40 16.56
N ILE A 7 -19.32 -20.41 15.23
CA ILE A 7 -18.18 -20.80 14.38
C ILE A 7 -16.96 -19.90 14.63
N VAL A 8 -17.15 -18.59 14.76
CA VAL A 8 -16.05 -17.63 14.99
C VAL A 8 -15.50 -17.71 16.42
N MET A 9 -16.38 -18.00 17.41
CA MET A 9 -15.99 -18.05 18.82
C MET A 9 -15.25 -19.33 19.22
N ASN A 10 -15.53 -20.45 18.56
CA ASN A 10 -14.96 -21.76 18.94
C ASN A 10 -13.71 -22.14 18.13
N GLY A 11 -13.29 -21.35 17.16
CA GLY A 11 -12.08 -21.59 16.35
C GLY A 11 -12.15 -22.85 15.46
N ALA A 12 -12.96 -23.84 15.79
CA ALA A 12 -13.09 -25.12 15.10
C ALA A 12 -13.69 -24.95 13.69
N GLY A 13 -14.69 -24.08 13.54
CA GLY A 13 -15.35 -23.86 12.24
C GLY A 13 -14.48 -23.18 11.19
N VAL A 14 -13.43 -22.46 11.60
CA VAL A 14 -12.51 -21.80 10.67
C VAL A 14 -11.64 -22.84 9.95
N ALA A 15 -11.24 -23.91 10.64
CA ALA A 15 -10.50 -25.02 10.05
C ALA A 15 -11.33 -25.80 9.02
N GLU A 16 -12.65 -25.91 9.24
CA GLU A 16 -13.59 -26.60 8.34
C GLU A 16 -13.90 -25.79 7.07
N LEU A 17 -13.69 -24.46 7.08
CA LEU A 17 -13.87 -23.61 5.90
C LEU A 17 -12.80 -23.82 4.83
N GLY A 18 -11.80 -24.66 5.09
CA GLY A 18 -10.82 -25.08 4.09
C GLY A 18 -10.02 -23.94 3.49
N PHE A 19 -9.65 -22.94 4.29
CA PHE A 19 -8.76 -21.87 3.80
C PHE A 19 -7.47 -22.48 3.27
N PRO A 20 -7.11 -22.16 2.03
CA PRO A 20 -5.87 -22.66 1.45
C PRO A 20 -4.67 -22.13 2.22
N GLY A 21 -3.64 -22.96 2.36
CA GLY A 21 -2.38 -22.54 2.94
C GLY A 21 -1.74 -21.40 2.13
N TRP A 22 -0.97 -20.56 2.75
CA TRP A 22 -0.20 -19.50 2.09
C TRP A 22 1.31 -19.76 2.30
N PRO A 23 2.17 -19.50 1.28
CA PRO A 23 1.86 -19.07 -0.09
C PRO A 23 1.42 -20.21 -1.00
N GLN A 24 0.69 -19.86 -2.08
CA GLN A 24 0.33 -20.82 -3.15
C GLN A 24 0.97 -20.40 -4.47
N PHE A 25 1.62 -21.34 -5.11
CA PHE A 25 2.23 -21.16 -6.43
C PHE A 25 1.61 -22.14 -7.41
N ASP A 26 0.96 -21.64 -8.44
CA ASP A 26 0.43 -22.47 -9.51
C ASP A 26 1.56 -23.01 -10.43
N PRO A 27 1.28 -24.07 -11.21
CA PRO A 27 2.28 -24.63 -12.12
C PRO A 27 2.79 -23.66 -13.19
N LYS A 28 1.94 -22.72 -13.64
CA LYS A 28 2.31 -21.73 -14.67
C LYS A 28 3.33 -20.74 -14.11
N SER A 29 3.10 -20.22 -12.90
CA SER A 29 4.05 -19.34 -12.22
C SER A 29 5.43 -19.99 -12.05
N LYS A 30 5.45 -21.29 -11.68
CA LYS A 30 6.70 -22.03 -11.57
C LYS A 30 7.42 -22.17 -12.91
N ALA A 31 6.68 -22.47 -13.99
CA ALA A 31 7.24 -22.59 -15.33
C ALA A 31 7.80 -21.24 -15.84
N GLU A 32 7.12 -20.14 -15.62
CA GLU A 32 7.60 -18.81 -16.02
C GLU A 32 8.87 -18.39 -15.28
N ILE A 33 8.99 -18.77 -13.99
CA ILE A 33 10.23 -18.54 -13.22
C ILE A 33 11.37 -19.37 -13.78
N ALA A 34 11.13 -20.65 -14.05
CA ALA A 34 12.14 -21.54 -14.63
C ALA A 34 12.61 -21.02 -16.01
N GLU A 35 11.69 -20.63 -16.88
CA GLU A 35 12.01 -20.01 -18.17
C GLU A 35 12.89 -18.77 -18.01
N ALA A 36 12.55 -17.86 -17.07
CA ALA A 36 13.36 -16.68 -16.84
C ALA A 36 14.80 -17.00 -16.39
N LEU A 37 14.98 -18.05 -15.58
CA LEU A 37 16.29 -18.53 -15.15
C LEU A 37 17.06 -19.17 -16.32
N ASP A 38 16.40 -19.97 -17.15
CA ASP A 38 17.01 -20.66 -18.30
C ASP A 38 17.54 -19.67 -19.35
N THR A 39 16.92 -18.50 -19.48
CA THR A 39 17.43 -17.44 -20.38
C THR A 39 18.75 -16.84 -19.92
N GLY A 40 19.10 -16.94 -18.63
CA GLY A 40 20.23 -16.25 -18.01
C GLY A 40 20.06 -14.71 -17.93
N ALA A 41 18.98 -14.15 -18.46
CA ALA A 41 18.69 -12.72 -18.49
C ALA A 41 17.81 -12.31 -17.30
N VAL A 42 18.33 -12.48 -16.09
CA VAL A 42 17.56 -12.36 -14.83
C VAL A 42 17.54 -10.97 -14.22
N CYS A 43 18.34 -10.02 -14.72
CA CYS A 43 18.31 -8.64 -14.21
C CYS A 43 17.41 -7.74 -15.08
N TYR A 44 16.97 -6.62 -14.53
CA TYR A 44 16.08 -5.68 -15.20
C TYR A 44 16.60 -5.19 -16.57
N TRP A 45 17.91 -4.98 -16.68
CA TRP A 45 18.53 -4.43 -17.90
C TRP A 45 18.76 -5.45 -19.01
N THR A 46 18.85 -6.72 -18.69
CA THR A 46 19.08 -7.80 -19.66
C THR A 46 17.86 -8.67 -19.92
N GLY A 47 16.92 -8.66 -18.96
CA GLY A 47 15.65 -9.38 -19.06
C GLY A 47 14.52 -8.48 -19.52
N HIS A 48 13.34 -9.07 -19.75
CA HIS A 48 12.13 -8.36 -20.17
C HIS A 48 10.99 -8.44 -19.16
N LYS A 49 11.04 -9.40 -18.23
CA LYS A 49 9.94 -9.72 -17.31
C LYS A 49 9.57 -8.52 -16.40
N GLY A 50 10.57 -7.73 -15.95
CA GLY A 50 10.33 -6.53 -15.14
C GLY A 50 9.54 -5.46 -15.92
N MET A 51 9.98 -5.12 -17.13
CA MET A 51 9.30 -4.15 -17.99
C MET A 51 7.90 -4.63 -18.40
N GLU A 52 7.76 -5.91 -18.71
CA GLU A 52 6.48 -6.53 -19.03
C GLU A 52 5.49 -6.47 -17.85
N PHE A 53 5.98 -6.69 -16.63
CA PHE A 53 5.20 -6.54 -15.41
C PHE A 53 4.73 -5.10 -15.22
N GLU A 54 5.63 -4.12 -15.35
CA GLU A 54 5.32 -2.70 -15.21
C GLU A 54 4.24 -2.27 -16.20
N ASP A 55 4.36 -2.63 -17.45
CA ASP A 55 3.37 -2.34 -18.48
C ASP A 55 1.98 -2.95 -18.18
N LYS A 56 1.97 -4.22 -17.78
CA LYS A 56 0.73 -4.93 -17.45
C LYS A 56 0.08 -4.35 -16.20
N PHE A 57 0.88 -4.06 -15.17
CA PHE A 57 0.40 -3.53 -13.92
C PHE A 57 -0.16 -2.11 -14.08
N ALA A 58 0.55 -1.23 -14.81
CA ALA A 58 0.06 0.10 -15.13
C ALA A 58 -1.29 0.06 -15.84
N LYS A 59 -1.44 -0.79 -16.86
CA LYS A 59 -2.71 -0.98 -17.58
C LYS A 59 -3.82 -1.50 -16.68
N TRP A 60 -3.50 -2.46 -15.81
CA TRP A 60 -4.46 -3.05 -14.90
C TRP A 60 -4.98 -2.05 -13.85
N CYS A 61 -4.09 -1.20 -13.30
CA CYS A 61 -4.45 -0.13 -12.36
C CYS A 61 -5.06 1.10 -13.04
N GLY A 62 -4.99 1.22 -14.37
CA GLY A 62 -5.36 2.45 -15.08
C GLY A 62 -4.37 3.61 -14.85
N ALA A 63 -3.16 3.31 -14.41
CA ALA A 63 -2.09 4.29 -14.21
C ALA A 63 -1.32 4.57 -15.50
N LYS A 64 -0.66 5.73 -15.57
CA LYS A 64 0.16 6.09 -16.75
C LYS A 64 1.40 5.21 -16.88
N MET A 65 1.98 4.81 -15.76
CA MET A 65 3.17 3.96 -15.67
C MET A 65 3.23 3.27 -14.32
N ALA A 66 3.97 2.19 -14.25
CA ALA A 66 4.39 1.54 -13.02
C ALA A 66 5.90 1.38 -13.04
N ILE A 67 6.50 1.33 -11.86
CA ILE A 67 7.94 1.10 -11.68
C ILE A 67 8.09 0.01 -10.63
N SER A 68 8.76 -1.07 -11.00
CA SER A 68 9.08 -2.15 -10.09
C SER A 68 10.25 -1.79 -9.18
N CYS A 69 10.20 -2.26 -7.95
CA CYS A 69 11.26 -2.09 -6.95
C CYS A 69 11.37 -3.34 -6.08
N THR A 70 12.33 -3.35 -5.18
CA THR A 70 12.68 -4.55 -4.41
C THR A 70 11.61 -4.99 -3.41
N ASN A 71 10.84 -4.06 -2.87
CA ASN A 71 9.77 -4.32 -1.88
C ASN A 71 8.91 -3.08 -1.66
N GLY A 72 7.81 -3.22 -0.91
CA GLY A 72 6.87 -2.13 -0.63
C GLY A 72 7.48 -0.97 0.16
N THR A 73 8.39 -1.24 1.09
CA THR A 73 9.09 -0.18 1.84
C THR A 73 9.91 0.71 0.90
N ALA A 74 10.62 0.09 -0.05
CA ALA A 74 11.35 0.82 -1.07
C ALA A 74 10.41 1.61 -2.00
N ALA A 75 9.24 1.06 -2.34
CA ALA A 75 8.23 1.75 -3.13
C ALA A 75 7.75 3.04 -2.44
N LEU A 76 7.42 2.96 -1.16
CA LEU A 76 7.01 4.13 -0.37
C LEU A 76 8.12 5.17 -0.29
N HIS A 77 9.36 4.74 -0.01
CA HIS A 77 10.52 5.65 0.03
C HIS A 77 10.75 6.34 -1.32
N ILE A 78 10.71 5.61 -2.43
CA ILE A 78 10.83 6.16 -3.78
C ILE A 78 9.69 7.17 -4.04
N GLY A 79 8.47 6.86 -3.67
CA GLY A 79 7.33 7.76 -3.79
C GLY A 79 7.56 9.08 -3.06
N ILE A 80 7.96 9.03 -1.79
CA ILE A 80 8.25 10.20 -0.95
C ILE A 80 9.41 11.02 -1.54
N ALA A 81 10.52 10.36 -1.90
CA ALA A 81 11.70 11.02 -2.45
C ALA A 81 11.42 11.69 -3.81
N THR A 82 10.60 11.06 -4.66
CA THR A 82 10.20 11.61 -5.97
C THR A 82 9.42 12.92 -5.83
N LEU A 83 8.65 13.05 -4.75
CA LEU A 83 7.94 14.28 -4.40
C LEU A 83 8.85 15.35 -3.77
N ARG A 84 10.16 15.07 -3.65
CA ARG A 84 11.16 15.93 -3.03
C ARG A 84 10.87 16.26 -1.56
N ILE A 85 10.18 15.38 -0.88
CA ILE A 85 9.94 15.46 0.56
C ILE A 85 11.20 14.95 1.26
N GLY A 86 11.71 15.72 2.24
CA GLY A 86 12.98 15.44 2.88
C GLY A 86 13.19 16.19 4.20
N PRO A 87 14.46 16.48 4.56
CA PRO A 87 14.79 17.09 5.85
C PRO A 87 14.04 18.41 6.10
N GLY A 88 13.35 18.47 7.24
CA GLY A 88 12.54 19.62 7.65
C GLY A 88 11.07 19.52 7.26
N ASP A 89 10.71 18.62 6.35
CA ASP A 89 9.33 18.37 5.97
C ASP A 89 8.66 17.35 6.90
N GLU A 90 7.33 17.40 6.96
CA GLU A 90 6.49 16.50 7.73
C GLU A 90 5.56 15.73 6.79
N VAL A 91 5.35 14.44 7.11
CA VAL A 91 4.39 13.57 6.42
C VAL A 91 3.47 12.94 7.44
N ILE A 92 2.17 13.11 7.27
CA ILE A 92 1.16 12.48 8.13
C ILE A 92 1.06 10.99 7.76
N VAL A 93 1.08 10.12 8.77
CA VAL A 93 1.02 8.67 8.63
C VAL A 93 0.05 8.09 9.64
N PRO A 94 -0.66 6.97 9.37
CA PRO A 94 -1.50 6.34 10.37
C PRO A 94 -0.67 5.77 11.53
N SER A 95 -1.17 5.90 12.75
CA SER A 95 -0.54 5.36 13.96
C SER A 95 -0.61 3.82 14.03
N TYR A 96 -1.56 3.23 13.34
CA TYR A 96 -1.75 1.78 13.25
C TYR A 96 -1.56 1.30 11.82
N SER A 97 -0.39 0.73 11.54
CA SER A 97 0.00 0.17 10.25
C SER A 97 1.28 -0.66 10.40
N PHE A 98 1.74 -1.27 9.31
CA PHE A 98 3.08 -1.82 9.26
C PHE A 98 4.12 -0.69 9.29
N ILE A 99 5.23 -0.94 9.97
CA ILE A 99 6.29 0.07 10.20
C ILE A 99 6.80 0.77 8.93
N ALA A 100 6.67 0.13 7.76
CA ALA A 100 7.13 0.68 6.48
C ALA A 100 6.53 2.05 6.17
N SER A 101 5.27 2.30 6.55
CA SER A 101 4.57 3.55 6.28
C SER A 101 5.28 4.76 6.91
N SER A 102 5.69 4.64 8.17
CA SER A 102 6.45 5.69 8.88
C SER A 102 7.95 5.62 8.58
N PHE A 103 8.50 4.41 8.43
CA PHE A 103 9.93 4.21 8.20
C PHE A 103 10.38 4.79 6.84
N ALA A 104 9.57 4.69 5.81
CA ALA A 104 9.86 5.30 4.50
C ALA A 104 9.99 6.82 4.58
N VAL A 105 9.20 7.47 5.44
CA VAL A 105 9.31 8.92 5.72
C VAL A 105 10.65 9.24 6.38
N VAL A 106 11.03 8.45 7.39
CA VAL A 106 12.33 8.59 8.07
C VAL A 106 13.50 8.35 7.10
N GLN A 107 13.41 7.36 6.23
CA GLN A 107 14.43 7.08 5.20
C GLN A 107 14.61 8.25 4.23
N ALA A 108 13.55 8.99 3.93
CA ALA A 108 13.63 10.22 3.13
C ALA A 108 14.20 11.43 3.91
N GLY A 109 14.46 11.28 5.21
CA GLY A 109 14.93 12.34 6.09
C GLY A 109 13.83 13.28 6.59
N ALA A 110 12.56 12.98 6.29
CA ALA A 110 11.40 13.74 6.76
C ALA A 110 10.91 13.23 8.12
N VAL A 111 9.98 13.94 8.74
CA VAL A 111 9.42 13.63 10.05
C VAL A 111 8.03 13.01 9.88
N PRO A 112 7.80 11.76 10.32
CA PRO A 112 6.46 11.19 10.35
C PRO A 112 5.63 11.80 11.49
N ILE A 113 4.46 12.30 11.17
CA ILE A 113 3.47 12.81 12.13
C ILE A 113 2.35 11.80 12.22
N PHE A 114 2.21 11.19 13.39
CA PHE A 114 1.22 10.14 13.58
C PHE A 114 -0.19 10.72 13.73
N CYS A 115 -1.10 10.15 12.97
CA CYS A 115 -2.52 10.42 12.97
C CYS A 115 -3.28 9.20 13.51
N ASP A 116 -4.33 9.41 14.24
CA ASP A 116 -5.17 8.33 14.74
C ASP A 116 -5.87 7.56 13.61
N VAL A 117 -6.41 6.41 13.95
CA VAL A 117 -7.24 5.58 13.07
C VAL A 117 -8.67 5.55 13.59
N ASP A 118 -9.62 5.46 12.69
CA ASP A 118 -11.04 5.33 13.02
C ASP A 118 -11.45 3.87 13.29
N GLU A 119 -12.75 3.62 13.45
CA GLU A 119 -13.30 2.27 13.70
C GLU A 119 -13.07 1.29 12.54
N SER A 120 -12.75 1.78 11.34
CA SER A 120 -12.38 0.96 10.19
C SER A 120 -10.92 0.50 10.23
N HIS A 121 -10.14 0.96 11.19
CA HIS A 121 -8.69 0.80 11.32
C HIS A 121 -7.89 1.49 10.19
N THR A 122 -8.50 2.38 9.42
CA THR A 122 -7.80 3.24 8.48
C THR A 122 -7.58 4.62 9.10
N ILE A 123 -6.69 5.42 8.47
CA ILE A 123 -6.38 6.76 8.97
C ILE A 123 -7.66 7.60 9.15
N ASP A 124 -7.81 8.27 10.30
CA ASP A 124 -8.99 9.08 10.61
C ASP A 124 -8.92 10.45 9.91
N PRO A 125 -9.83 10.72 8.95
CA PRO A 125 -9.84 12.02 8.29
C PRO A 125 -10.12 13.21 9.23
N ASP A 126 -10.80 12.98 10.35
CA ASP A 126 -11.08 14.05 11.33
C ASP A 126 -9.82 14.47 12.10
N ASP A 127 -8.88 13.54 12.31
CA ASP A 127 -7.62 13.83 12.99
C ASP A 127 -6.55 14.40 12.03
N ILE A 128 -6.60 14.06 10.73
CA ILE A 128 -5.60 14.52 9.74
C ILE A 128 -5.44 16.05 9.81
N GLU A 129 -6.55 16.79 9.79
CA GLU A 129 -6.51 18.25 9.69
C GLU A 129 -5.88 18.90 10.93
N SER A 130 -6.04 18.27 12.11
CA SER A 130 -5.43 18.70 13.37
C SER A 130 -3.91 18.58 13.39
N LYS A 131 -3.35 17.70 12.54
CA LYS A 131 -1.91 17.40 12.46
C LYS A 131 -1.16 18.25 11.42
N ILE A 132 -1.89 19.02 10.60
CA ILE A 132 -1.28 19.81 9.52
C ILE A 132 -0.55 21.03 10.10
N THR A 133 0.70 21.19 9.68
CA THR A 133 1.54 22.38 9.95
C THR A 133 2.05 22.96 8.63
N GLU A 134 2.77 24.07 8.70
CA GLU A 134 3.43 24.67 7.53
C GLU A 134 4.49 23.76 6.89
N ARG A 135 5.02 22.80 7.66
CA ARG A 135 5.99 21.81 7.21
C ARG A 135 5.35 20.57 6.59
N THR A 136 4.07 20.36 6.76
CA THR A 136 3.37 19.18 6.20
C THR A 136 3.37 19.26 4.68
N LYS A 137 3.88 18.20 4.02
CA LYS A 137 3.96 18.08 2.56
C LYS A 137 3.11 16.97 1.99
N GLY A 138 2.79 15.95 2.78
CA GLY A 138 2.03 14.82 2.29
C GLY A 138 1.40 13.98 3.38
N ILE A 139 0.58 13.06 2.92
CA ILE A 139 -0.13 12.07 3.74
C ILE A 139 0.16 10.71 3.12
N VAL A 140 0.65 9.77 3.91
CA VAL A 140 0.66 8.34 3.55
C VAL A 140 -0.59 7.72 4.13
N ILE A 141 -1.42 7.16 3.29
CA ILE A 141 -2.60 6.41 3.72
C ILE A 141 -2.38 4.93 3.47
N VAL A 142 -2.98 4.09 4.30
CA VAL A 142 -2.85 2.63 4.18
C VAL A 142 -4.24 2.03 4.12
N HIS A 143 -4.51 1.27 3.06
CA HIS A 143 -5.74 0.50 2.93
C HIS A 143 -5.60 -0.81 3.71
N LEU A 144 -5.63 -0.68 5.03
CA LEU A 144 -5.29 -1.74 5.95
C LEU A 144 -6.32 -2.88 5.90
N TYR A 145 -5.84 -4.13 5.90
CA TYR A 145 -6.67 -5.34 5.81
C TYR A 145 -7.61 -5.39 4.58
N GLY A 146 -7.31 -4.61 3.55
CA GLY A 146 -8.16 -4.50 2.36
C GLY A 146 -9.32 -3.51 2.50
N VAL A 147 -9.41 -2.80 3.63
CA VAL A 147 -10.40 -1.74 3.83
C VAL A 147 -9.88 -0.46 3.18
N VAL A 148 -10.62 0.05 2.19
CA VAL A 148 -10.24 1.27 1.47
C VAL A 148 -10.58 2.49 2.34
N CYS A 149 -9.62 3.40 2.52
CA CYS A 149 -9.80 4.64 3.26
C CYS A 149 -10.90 5.53 2.67
N ASP A 150 -11.46 6.45 3.45
CA ASP A 150 -12.38 7.48 2.93
C ASP A 150 -11.65 8.49 2.04
N MET A 151 -11.47 8.10 0.79
CA MET A 151 -10.72 8.88 -0.19
C MET A 151 -11.35 10.25 -0.47
N ASP A 152 -12.67 10.37 -0.41
CA ASP A 152 -13.33 11.66 -0.68
C ASP A 152 -12.92 12.70 0.38
N ARG A 153 -12.97 12.34 1.66
CA ARG A 153 -12.60 13.23 2.76
C ARG A 153 -11.10 13.54 2.74
N ILE A 154 -10.27 12.51 2.60
CA ILE A 154 -8.81 12.65 2.56
C ILE A 154 -8.37 13.54 1.40
N MET A 155 -8.90 13.30 0.21
CA MET A 155 -8.56 14.10 -0.98
C MET A 155 -9.11 15.54 -0.90
N ALA A 156 -10.22 15.77 -0.19
CA ALA A 156 -10.71 17.13 0.07
C ALA A 156 -9.72 17.89 0.96
N ILE A 157 -9.25 17.28 2.05
CA ILE A 157 -8.24 17.85 2.95
C ILE A 157 -6.92 18.10 2.20
N ALA A 158 -6.45 17.10 1.47
CA ALA A 158 -5.19 17.20 0.72
C ALA A 158 -5.21 18.36 -0.29
N ARG A 159 -6.33 18.53 -1.01
CA ARG A 159 -6.50 19.65 -1.95
C ARG A 159 -6.56 21.01 -1.25
N LYS A 160 -7.29 21.09 -0.13
CA LYS A 160 -7.42 22.32 0.67
C LYS A 160 -6.06 22.82 1.15
N HIS A 161 -5.18 21.91 1.54
CA HIS A 161 -3.87 22.20 2.11
C HIS A 161 -2.69 22.01 1.14
N ASN A 162 -2.99 21.71 -0.14
CA ASN A 162 -1.99 21.46 -1.19
C ASN A 162 -0.98 20.36 -0.80
N LEU A 163 -1.48 19.24 -0.26
CA LEU A 163 -0.69 18.09 0.19
C LEU A 163 -0.68 16.99 -0.87
N TYR A 164 0.43 16.27 -0.95
CA TYR A 164 0.50 15.02 -1.70
C TYR A 164 -0.17 13.88 -0.92
N VAL A 165 -0.77 12.93 -1.65
CA VAL A 165 -1.29 11.69 -1.06
C VAL A 165 -0.55 10.50 -1.68
N ILE A 166 -0.03 9.63 -0.83
CA ILE A 166 0.61 8.37 -1.22
C ILE A 166 -0.24 7.25 -0.66
N GLU A 167 -0.71 6.37 -1.54
CA GLU A 167 -1.54 5.21 -1.19
C GLU A 167 -0.67 3.96 -1.02
N ASP A 168 -0.62 3.41 0.19
CA ASP A 168 -0.07 2.09 0.46
C ASP A 168 -1.15 1.04 0.25
N CYS A 169 -1.07 0.34 -0.87
CA CYS A 169 -1.98 -0.71 -1.28
C CYS A 169 -1.46 -2.12 -1.00
N ALA A 170 -0.43 -2.29 -0.16
CA ALA A 170 0.19 -3.59 0.10
C ALA A 170 -0.81 -4.67 0.55
N GLN A 171 -1.87 -4.27 1.24
CA GLN A 171 -2.93 -5.17 1.71
C GLN A 171 -4.26 -5.03 0.94
N ALA A 172 -4.30 -4.24 -0.12
CA ALA A 172 -5.54 -3.92 -0.85
C ALA A 172 -5.36 -3.94 -2.37
N ILE A 173 -4.48 -4.81 -2.88
CA ILE A 173 -4.26 -4.94 -4.32
C ILE A 173 -5.59 -5.34 -5.00
N GLY A 174 -6.05 -4.52 -5.94
CA GLY A 174 -7.34 -4.69 -6.61
C GLY A 174 -8.52 -4.08 -5.87
N GLY A 175 -8.30 -3.48 -4.71
CA GLY A 175 -9.31 -2.67 -4.02
C GLY A 175 -9.81 -1.54 -4.93
N LYS A 176 -11.06 -1.16 -4.74
CA LYS A 176 -11.69 -0.09 -5.52
C LYS A 176 -12.44 0.86 -4.63
N TYR A 177 -12.25 2.16 -4.85
CA TYR A 177 -13.06 3.21 -4.26
C TYR A 177 -14.05 3.73 -5.29
N LYS A 178 -15.38 3.55 -5.03
CA LYS A 178 -16.46 3.98 -5.94
C LYS A 178 -16.28 3.51 -7.40
N GLY A 179 -15.76 2.29 -7.56
CA GLY A 179 -15.61 1.65 -8.86
C GLY A 179 -14.31 1.97 -9.62
N LYS A 180 -13.43 2.76 -9.02
CA LYS A 180 -12.10 3.12 -9.56
C LYS A 180 -11.02 2.40 -8.80
#